data_6985ccc6d5052be3461e637774d5c959
#
_entry.id   6985ccc6d5052be3461e637774d5c959
#
_cell.length_a   1.000
_cell.length_b   1.000
_cell.length_c   1.000
_cell.angle_alpha   90.00
_cell.angle_beta   90.00
_cell.angle_gamma   90.00
#
_symmetry.space_group_name_H-M   'P 1'
#
loop_
_entity.id
_entity.type
_entity.pdbx_description
1 polymer ?
#
loop_
_entity_poly.entity_id
_entity_poly.type
_entity_poly.pdbx_seq_one_letter_code
_entity_poly.pdbx_strand_id
1 'polypeptide(L)' 'MANLNRITVVLVEQQKTGKWLAEQLGKSTCTVSKWCSNTIQPDLATLDKIATLLNVDRRELIAPSK' A
#
# COMPACT_ATOMS: atom_id res chain seq x y z
N MET A 1 -16.08 -10.15 -0.28
CA MET A 1 -15.49 -8.88 -0.75
C MET A 1 -14.01 -9.06 -1.07
N ALA A 2 -13.63 -8.77 -2.27
CA ALA A 2 -12.23 -8.93 -2.66
C ALA A 2 -11.43 -7.71 -2.25
N ASN A 3 -10.24 -7.92 -1.72
CA ASN A 3 -9.29 -6.85 -1.48
C ASN A 3 -8.49 -6.63 -2.75
N LEU A 4 -8.42 -5.39 -3.19
CA LEU A 4 -7.73 -5.06 -4.42
C LEU A 4 -6.24 -4.83 -4.21
N ASN A 5 -5.83 -4.61 -2.95
CA ASN A 5 -4.40 -4.51 -2.65
C ASN A 5 -4.16 -5.08 -1.27
N ARG A 6 -2.88 -5.33 -0.97
CA ARG A 6 -2.47 -5.89 0.30
C ARG A 6 -1.54 -4.95 1.05
N ILE A 7 -1.70 -3.66 0.83
CA ILE A 7 -0.81 -2.67 1.44
C ILE A 7 -0.86 -2.77 2.95
N THR A 8 -2.06 -2.85 3.53
CA THR A 8 -2.20 -2.96 4.98
C THR A 8 -1.49 -4.20 5.50
N VAL A 9 -1.67 -5.34 4.82
CA VAL A 9 -1.06 -6.59 5.26
C VAL A 9 0.45 -6.46 5.30
N VAL A 10 1.04 -5.92 4.24
CA VAL A 10 2.48 -5.78 4.15
C VAL A 10 2.99 -4.79 5.18
N LEU A 11 2.28 -3.69 5.40
CA LEU A 11 2.67 -2.72 6.42
C LEU A 11 2.72 -3.37 7.79
N VAL A 12 1.68 -4.14 8.12
CA VAL A 12 1.62 -4.81 9.42
C VAL A 12 2.75 -5.82 9.55
N GLU A 13 2.99 -6.58 8.50
CA GLU A 13 4.06 -7.58 8.52
C GLU A 13 5.43 -6.95 8.78
N GLN A 14 5.62 -5.73 8.30
CA GLN A 14 6.89 -5.04 8.48
C GLN A 14 6.87 -4.07 9.65
N GLN A 15 5.77 -4.08 10.42
CA GLN A 15 5.63 -3.22 11.59
C GLN A 15 5.72 -1.74 11.22
N LYS A 16 5.16 -1.39 10.08
CA LYS A 16 5.07 -0.02 9.61
C LYS A 16 3.63 0.45 9.68
N THR A 17 3.43 1.75 9.67
CA THR A 17 2.09 2.34 9.75
C THR A 17 1.76 3.06 8.45
N GLY A 18 0.47 3.31 8.25
CA GLY A 18 0.04 4.13 7.13
C GLY A 18 0.59 5.53 7.21
N LYS A 19 0.71 6.06 8.43
CA LYS A 19 1.30 7.38 8.62
C LYS A 19 2.74 7.43 8.14
N TRP A 20 3.51 6.40 8.49
CA TRP A 20 4.88 6.28 8.03
C TRP A 20 4.93 6.30 6.50
N LEU A 21 4.07 5.51 5.88
CA LEU A 21 4.03 5.42 4.43
C LEU A 21 3.67 6.77 3.80
N ALA A 22 2.69 7.46 4.38
CA ALA A 22 2.30 8.77 3.87
C ALA A 22 3.46 9.74 3.92
N GLU A 23 4.24 9.72 5.00
CA GLU A 23 5.39 10.59 5.14
C GLU A 23 6.45 10.28 4.09
N GLN A 24 6.68 8.99 3.85
CA GLN A 24 7.69 8.60 2.86
C GLN A 24 7.31 9.01 1.44
N LEU A 25 6.01 9.00 1.15
CA LEU A 25 5.53 9.32 -0.19
C LEU A 25 5.20 10.80 -0.37
N GLY A 26 5.18 11.57 0.71
CA GLY A 26 4.76 12.96 0.62
C GLY A 26 3.26 13.08 0.34
N LYS A 27 2.48 12.11 0.78
CA LYS A 27 1.04 12.10 0.61
C LYS A 27 0.37 12.30 1.96
N SER A 28 -0.94 12.62 1.93
CA SER A 28 -1.68 12.75 3.17
C SER A 28 -2.00 11.37 3.73
N THR A 29 -2.16 11.32 5.06
CA THR A 29 -2.56 10.06 5.69
C THR A 29 -3.95 9.64 5.22
N CYS A 30 -4.79 10.62 4.88
CA CYS A 30 -6.12 10.32 4.37
C CYS A 30 -6.04 9.55 3.05
N THR A 31 -5.16 9.95 2.15
CA THR A 31 -4.97 9.26 0.89
C THR A 31 -4.50 7.83 1.12
N VAL A 32 -3.51 7.65 2.00
CA VAL A 32 -3.00 6.32 2.30
C VAL A 32 -4.07 5.46 2.95
N SER A 33 -4.87 6.05 3.83
CA SER A 33 -5.96 5.33 4.47
C SER A 33 -6.95 4.80 3.44
N LYS A 34 -7.25 5.58 2.41
CA LYS A 34 -8.15 5.13 1.36
C LYS A 34 -7.57 3.96 0.57
N TRP A 35 -6.26 3.96 0.36
CA TRP A 35 -5.61 2.81 -0.27
C TRP A 35 -5.74 1.57 0.62
N CYS A 36 -5.50 1.74 1.92
CA CYS A 36 -5.53 0.61 2.85
C CYS A 36 -6.94 0.04 2.98
N SER A 37 -7.96 0.89 2.87
CA SER A 37 -9.35 0.44 2.96
C SER A 37 -9.91 0.00 1.62
N ASN A 38 -9.10 0.07 0.57
CA ASN A 38 -9.50 -0.28 -0.80
C ASN A 38 -10.62 0.61 -1.34
N THR A 39 -10.75 1.82 -0.78
CA THR A 39 -11.70 2.80 -1.31
C THR A 39 -11.21 3.34 -2.65
N ILE A 40 -9.90 3.63 -2.74
CA ILE A 40 -9.27 3.96 -4.00
C ILE A 40 -7.97 3.18 -4.10
N GLN A 41 -7.44 3.08 -5.29
CA GLN A 41 -6.21 2.33 -5.51
C GLN A 41 -5.10 3.28 -5.94
N PRO A 42 -3.87 3.06 -5.47
CA PRO A 42 -2.75 3.84 -5.98
C PRO A 42 -2.47 3.45 -7.42
N ASP A 43 -1.92 4.38 -8.19
CA ASP A 43 -1.54 4.06 -9.55
C ASP A 43 -0.27 3.19 -9.55
N LEU A 44 0.09 2.73 -10.73
CA LEU A 44 1.20 1.79 -10.86
C LEU A 44 2.51 2.39 -10.38
N ALA A 45 2.76 3.66 -10.71
CA ALA A 45 3.98 4.32 -10.27
C ALA A 45 4.04 4.42 -8.75
N THR A 46 2.91 4.69 -8.11
CA THR A 46 2.86 4.77 -6.66
C THR A 46 3.07 3.39 -6.05
N LEU A 47 2.47 2.36 -6.64
CA LEU A 47 2.68 0.99 -6.16
C LEU A 47 4.15 0.61 -6.23
N ASP A 48 4.84 0.99 -7.31
CA ASP A 48 6.27 0.73 -7.43
C ASP A 48 7.05 1.40 -6.30
N LYS A 49 6.69 2.63 -5.98
CA LYS A 49 7.36 3.34 -4.89
C LYS A 49 7.11 2.66 -3.55
N ILE A 50 5.88 2.26 -3.31
CA ILE A 50 5.54 1.56 -2.07
C ILE A 50 6.32 0.26 -1.97
N ALA A 51 6.38 -0.50 -3.05
CA ALA A 51 7.12 -1.75 -3.06
C ALA A 51 8.60 -1.52 -2.75
N THR A 52 9.18 -0.49 -3.35
CA THR A 52 10.57 -0.16 -3.10
C THR A 52 10.79 0.23 -1.64
N LEU A 53 9.90 1.06 -1.09
CA LEU A 53 10.02 1.50 0.29
C LEU A 53 9.92 0.34 1.27
N LEU A 54 9.07 -0.64 0.96
CA LEU A 54 8.86 -1.78 1.82
C LEU A 54 9.78 -2.95 1.48
N ASN A 55 10.60 -2.77 0.45
CA ASN A 55 11.56 -3.77 0.00
C ASN A 55 10.88 -5.10 -0.34
N VAL A 56 9.78 -4.99 -1.05
CA VAL A 56 9.02 -6.16 -1.50
C VAL A 56 8.75 -6.04 -2.99
N ASP A 57 8.35 -7.14 -3.59
CA ASP A 57 7.95 -7.14 -4.99
C ASP A 57 6.59 -6.44 -5.09
N ARG A 58 6.40 -5.68 -6.17
CA ARG A 58 5.12 -5.02 -6.41
C ARG A 58 3.96 -6.02 -6.35
N ARG A 59 4.21 -7.25 -6.78
CA ARG A 59 3.17 -8.27 -6.75
C ARG A 59 2.71 -8.62 -5.34
N GLU A 60 3.55 -8.34 -4.35
CA GLU A 60 3.15 -8.57 -2.95
C GLU A 60 2.08 -7.60 -2.50
N LEU A 61 1.93 -6.49 -3.20
CA LEU A 61 0.95 -5.47 -2.83
C LEU A 61 -0.37 -5.64 -3.54
N ILE A 62 -0.44 -6.55 -4.51
CA ILE A 62 -1.65 -6.76 -5.28
C ILE A 62 -2.32 -8.04 -4.80
N ALA A 63 -3.62 -7.94 -4.50
CA ALA A 63 -4.34 -9.12 -4.05
C ALA A 63 -4.33 -10.18 -5.14
N PRO A 64 -4.17 -11.45 -4.77
CA PRO A 64 -4.20 -12.50 -5.78
C PRO A 64 -5.54 -12.49 -6.51
N SER A 65 -5.44 -12.63 -7.79
CA SER A 65 -6.60 -12.80 -8.62
C SER A 65 -7.01 -14.26 -8.54
N LYS A 66 -8.22 -14.50 -8.33
CA LYS A 66 -8.47 -15.84 -8.18
C LYS A 66 -9.41 -16.51 -8.92
#